data_726c8a645e10b63b3b2d9e605d16d074
#
_entry.id   726c8a645e10b63b3b2d9e605d16d074
#
_cell.length_a   1.000
_cell.length_b   1.000
_cell.length_c   1.000
_cell.angle_alpha   90.00
_cell.angle_beta   90.00
_cell.angle_gamma   90.00
#
_symmetry.space_group_name_H-M   'P 1'
#
loop_
_entity.id
_entity.type
_entity.pdbx_description
1 polymer ?
#
loop_
_entity_poly.entity_id
_entity_poly.type
_entity_poly.pdbx_seq_one_letter_code
_entity_poly.pdbx_strand_id
1 'polypeptide(L)'
;MTDRKARRLVALNTGLALIACLVLDVPRPAHADEVDDTALTLVRERHLGDSLGWLGYQVASRTVTFSTLVEALGKTQAQELVQNELQRLQPEFQAQWDANLAAAYAHAFTAEELRSLNAGDDSPELANKFRAKNGEVGADMKARSADLLGNFVSQALTSAQQSLEH
;
A
#
# COMPACT_ATOMS: atom_id res chain seq x y z
N MET A 1 70.74 -14.81 48.70
CA MET A 1 69.94 -15.96 48.31
C MET A 1 68.61 -15.41 47.76
N THR A 2 68.71 -15.11 46.52
CA THR A 2 68.02 -15.71 45.34
C THR A 2 66.51 -16.02 45.54
N ASP A 3 65.66 -15.24 44.95
CA ASP A 3 64.89 -15.83 43.88
C ASP A 3 64.13 -14.79 43.05
N ARG A 4 64.32 -14.84 41.71
CA ARG A 4 63.70 -14.00 40.70
C ARG A 4 62.42 -14.73 40.28
N LYS A 5 61.28 -14.13 40.52
CA LYS A 5 60.03 -14.57 39.87
C LYS A 5 59.70 -13.63 38.71
N ALA A 6 59.91 -14.17 37.51
CA ALA A 6 59.52 -13.53 36.27
C ALA A 6 57.98 -13.36 36.17
N ARG A 7 57.53 -12.16 36.00
CA ARG A 7 56.12 -11.82 35.65
C ARG A 7 55.95 -11.94 34.14
N ARG A 8 55.24 -12.97 33.70
CA ARG A 8 54.76 -13.08 32.31
C ARG A 8 53.59 -12.12 32.13
N LEU A 9 53.75 -11.13 31.27
CA LEU A 9 52.69 -10.31 30.72
C LEU A 9 51.90 -11.17 29.72
N VAL A 10 50.62 -11.40 30.03
CA VAL A 10 49.64 -11.97 29.09
C VAL A 10 49.01 -10.78 28.37
N ALA A 11 49.39 -10.61 27.12
CA ALA A 11 48.73 -9.66 26.24
C ALA A 11 47.35 -10.21 25.83
N LEU A 12 46.29 -9.54 26.29
CA LEU A 12 44.92 -9.83 25.89
C LEU A 12 44.67 -9.15 24.53
N ASN A 13 44.65 -9.96 23.47
CA ASN A 13 44.42 -9.51 22.12
C ASN A 13 42.89 -9.45 21.92
N THR A 14 42.29 -8.27 22.07
CA THR A 14 40.87 -8.04 21.84
C THR A 14 40.64 -7.88 20.33
N GLY A 15 40.35 -8.99 19.68
CA GLY A 15 39.96 -9.00 18.27
C GLY A 15 38.57 -8.39 18.09
N LEU A 16 38.50 -7.18 17.60
CA LEU A 16 37.27 -6.52 17.15
C LEU A 16 36.84 -7.14 15.80
N ALA A 17 35.93 -8.10 15.84
CA ALA A 17 35.34 -8.66 14.64
C ALA A 17 34.34 -7.65 14.04
N LEU A 18 34.80 -6.90 13.02
CA LEU A 18 33.91 -6.13 12.13
C LEU A 18 33.08 -7.10 11.29
N ILE A 19 31.83 -7.32 11.69
CA ILE A 19 30.83 -7.99 10.84
C ILE A 19 30.41 -6.94 9.79
N ALA A 20 31.05 -6.99 8.62
CA ALA A 20 30.58 -6.31 7.44
C ALA A 20 29.29 -6.99 6.98
N CYS A 21 28.11 -6.40 7.27
CA CYS A 21 26.86 -6.78 6.63
C CYS A 21 26.98 -6.42 5.13
N LEU A 22 27.35 -7.41 4.33
CA LEU A 22 27.17 -7.37 2.88
C LEU A 22 25.66 -7.39 2.62
N VAL A 23 25.09 -6.22 2.40
CA VAL A 23 23.78 -6.09 1.78
C VAL A 23 23.96 -6.58 0.35
N LEU A 24 23.53 -7.81 0.08
CA LEU A 24 23.43 -8.34 -1.26
C LEU A 24 22.29 -7.56 -1.94
N ASP A 25 22.65 -6.50 -2.63
CA ASP A 25 21.79 -5.84 -3.61
C ASP A 25 21.56 -6.88 -4.72
N VAL A 26 20.45 -7.63 -4.61
CA VAL A 26 20.03 -8.55 -5.67
C VAL A 26 19.50 -7.65 -6.80
N PRO A 27 20.18 -7.58 -7.96
CA PRO A 27 19.69 -6.77 -9.06
C PRO A 27 18.33 -7.28 -9.49
N ARG A 28 17.29 -6.44 -9.33
CA ARG A 28 15.98 -6.71 -9.91
C ARG A 28 16.14 -6.80 -11.43
N PRO A 29 15.56 -7.79 -12.09
CA PRO A 29 15.61 -7.84 -13.53
C PRO A 29 14.91 -6.61 -14.12
N ALA A 30 15.56 -5.90 -15.01
CA ALA A 30 15.06 -4.68 -15.67
C ALA A 30 13.63 -4.82 -16.27
N HIS A 31 13.23 -6.03 -16.61
CA HIS A 31 11.86 -6.33 -17.06
C HIS A 31 10.79 -6.21 -15.96
N ALA A 32 11.11 -6.48 -14.71
CA ALA A 32 10.14 -6.35 -13.63
C ALA A 32 9.84 -4.87 -13.35
N ASP A 33 10.87 -4.04 -13.34
CA ASP A 33 10.72 -2.60 -13.13
C ASP A 33 9.91 -1.96 -14.27
N GLU A 34 10.11 -2.41 -15.52
CA GLU A 34 9.34 -1.93 -16.68
C GLU A 34 7.85 -2.29 -16.60
N VAL A 35 7.50 -3.50 -16.15
CA VAL A 35 6.09 -3.92 -15.98
C VAL A 35 5.43 -3.09 -14.88
N ASP A 36 6.11 -2.92 -13.73
CA ASP A 36 5.61 -2.16 -12.59
C ASP A 36 5.36 -0.69 -12.96
N ASP A 37 6.31 -0.04 -13.65
CA ASP A 37 6.18 1.36 -14.10
C ASP A 37 5.04 1.52 -15.12
N THR A 38 4.91 0.56 -16.06
CA THR A 38 3.84 0.58 -17.07
C THR A 38 2.47 0.37 -16.43
N ALA A 39 2.38 -0.52 -15.44
CA ALA A 39 1.15 -0.73 -14.68
C ALA A 39 0.75 0.51 -13.88
N LEU A 40 1.70 1.17 -13.22
CA LEU A 40 1.44 2.39 -12.48
C LEU A 40 0.98 3.54 -13.40
N THR A 41 1.58 3.63 -14.58
CA THR A 41 1.15 4.58 -15.62
C THR A 41 -0.29 4.32 -16.02
N LEU A 42 -0.66 3.06 -16.33
CA LEU A 42 -2.03 2.68 -16.66
C LEU A 42 -3.01 3.08 -15.55
N VAL A 43 -2.69 2.75 -14.28
CA VAL A 43 -3.56 3.05 -13.13
C VAL A 43 -3.83 4.54 -13.02
N ARG A 44 -2.80 5.37 -13.14
CA ARG A 44 -2.89 6.84 -12.99
C ARG A 44 -3.59 7.50 -14.18
N GLU A 45 -3.20 7.17 -15.41
CA GLU A 45 -3.77 7.80 -16.60
C GLU A 45 -5.23 7.41 -16.85
N ARG A 46 -5.61 6.20 -16.45
CA ARG A 46 -7.00 5.72 -16.57
C ARG A 46 -7.83 5.92 -15.30
N HIS A 47 -7.27 6.58 -14.26
CA HIS A 47 -7.95 6.86 -13.01
C HIS A 47 -8.53 5.61 -12.32
N LEU A 48 -7.87 4.46 -12.45
CA LEU A 48 -8.37 3.19 -11.94
C LEU A 48 -8.36 3.14 -10.40
N GLY A 49 -7.53 3.96 -9.75
CA GLY A 49 -7.41 4.07 -8.29
C GLY A 49 -8.42 5.01 -7.62
N ASP A 50 -9.27 5.72 -8.38
CA ASP A 50 -10.17 6.76 -7.83
C ASP A 50 -11.24 6.22 -6.88
N SER A 51 -11.41 4.89 -6.83
CA SER A 51 -12.40 4.23 -5.97
C SER A 51 -12.07 4.23 -4.47
N LEU A 52 -10.88 4.67 -4.04
CA LEU A 52 -10.44 4.61 -2.64
C LEU A 52 -11.43 5.30 -1.68
N GLY A 53 -11.83 6.52 -1.98
CA GLY A 53 -12.77 7.28 -1.13
C GLY A 53 -14.13 6.59 -1.01
N TRP A 54 -14.66 6.08 -2.12
CA TRP A 54 -15.93 5.34 -2.13
C TRP A 54 -15.85 4.03 -1.34
N LEU A 55 -14.79 3.25 -1.53
CA LEU A 55 -14.56 2.01 -0.77
C LEU A 55 -14.36 2.29 0.72
N GLY A 56 -13.63 3.35 1.05
CA GLY A 56 -13.47 3.82 2.42
C GLY A 56 -14.82 4.09 3.08
N TYR A 57 -15.71 4.81 2.40
CA TYR A 57 -17.06 5.06 2.91
C TYR A 57 -17.89 3.78 3.04
N GLN A 58 -17.80 2.86 2.08
CA GLN A 58 -18.49 1.56 2.16
C GLN A 58 -18.06 0.74 3.39
N VAL A 59 -16.79 0.81 3.76
CA VAL A 59 -16.27 0.14 4.97
C VAL A 59 -16.69 0.92 6.21
N ALA A 60 -16.47 2.24 6.26
CA ALA A 60 -16.80 3.10 7.39
C ALA A 60 -18.28 2.96 7.80
N SER A 61 -19.19 2.99 6.84
CA SER A 61 -20.64 2.95 7.07
C SER A 61 -21.16 1.64 7.71
N ARG A 62 -20.31 0.61 7.79
CA ARG A 62 -20.64 -0.68 8.42
C ARG A 62 -20.04 -0.83 9.82
N THR A 63 -19.38 0.19 10.33
CA THR A 63 -18.74 0.16 11.64
C THR A 63 -19.68 0.62 12.76
N VAL A 64 -19.42 0.15 13.98
CA VAL A 64 -20.11 0.63 15.18
C VAL A 64 -19.87 2.13 15.39
N THR A 65 -18.65 2.61 15.13
CA THR A 65 -18.29 4.03 15.23
C THR A 65 -19.17 4.90 14.35
N PHE A 66 -19.43 4.48 13.11
CA PHE A 66 -20.35 5.20 12.24
C PHE A 66 -21.80 5.22 12.79
N SER A 67 -22.27 4.12 13.36
CA SER A 67 -23.58 4.05 13.98
C SER A 67 -23.70 5.03 15.15
N THR A 68 -22.66 5.15 15.98
CA THR A 68 -22.62 6.14 17.08
C THR A 68 -22.66 7.59 16.56
N LEU A 69 -21.95 7.87 15.45
CA LEU A 69 -22.04 9.20 14.82
C LEU A 69 -23.46 9.49 14.30
N VAL A 70 -24.14 8.49 13.72
CA VAL A 70 -25.53 8.62 13.27
C VAL A 70 -26.49 8.88 14.43
N GLU A 71 -26.30 8.23 15.57
CA GLU A 71 -27.10 8.47 16.79
C GLU A 71 -26.90 9.90 17.32
N ALA A 72 -25.69 10.42 17.28
CA ALA A 72 -25.37 11.76 17.79
C ALA A 72 -25.83 12.89 16.86
N LEU A 73 -25.66 12.75 15.55
CA LEU A 73 -25.79 13.82 14.55
C LEU A 73 -27.03 13.65 13.64
N GLY A 74 -27.59 12.47 13.58
CA GLY A 74 -28.47 12.06 12.50
C GLY A 74 -27.72 11.60 11.25
N LYS A 75 -28.42 10.84 10.40
CA LYS A 75 -27.81 10.11 9.27
C LYS A 75 -27.07 11.03 8.28
N THR A 76 -27.68 12.11 7.87
CA THR A 76 -27.15 13.00 6.83
C THR A 76 -25.84 13.66 7.30
N GLN A 77 -25.83 14.24 8.49
CA GLN A 77 -24.64 14.94 9.03
C GLN A 77 -23.49 13.94 9.29
N ALA A 78 -23.80 12.75 9.82
CA ALA A 78 -22.79 11.71 10.03
C ALA A 78 -22.15 11.26 8.70
N GLN A 79 -22.97 11.11 7.63
CA GLN A 79 -22.47 10.78 6.29
C GLN A 79 -21.55 11.87 5.74
N GLU A 80 -22.00 13.12 5.77
CA GLU A 80 -21.21 14.27 5.30
C GLU A 80 -19.88 14.39 6.06
N LEU A 81 -19.92 14.28 7.39
CA LEU A 81 -18.72 14.35 8.22
C LEU A 81 -17.71 13.28 7.85
N VAL A 82 -18.12 12.02 7.76
CA VAL A 82 -17.21 10.92 7.43
C VAL A 82 -16.70 11.02 6.00
N GLN A 83 -17.55 11.42 5.04
CA GLN A 83 -17.11 11.64 3.65
C GLN A 83 -16.09 12.77 3.55
N ASN A 84 -16.26 13.87 4.27
CA ASN A 84 -15.31 14.98 4.31
C ASN A 84 -13.97 14.54 4.89
N GLU A 85 -13.96 13.75 5.98
CA GLU A 85 -12.72 13.23 6.56
C GLU A 85 -12.00 12.26 5.63
N LEU A 86 -12.74 11.35 4.96
CA LEU A 86 -12.16 10.47 3.95
C LEU A 86 -11.55 11.27 2.79
N GLN A 87 -12.25 12.28 2.29
CA GLN A 87 -11.74 13.12 1.21
C GLN A 87 -10.49 13.90 1.62
N ARG A 88 -10.45 14.41 2.85
CA ARG A 88 -9.29 15.13 3.40
C ARG A 88 -8.06 14.24 3.52
N LEU A 89 -8.24 12.99 3.93
CA LEU A 89 -7.15 12.02 4.13
C LEU A 89 -6.74 11.31 2.84
N GLN A 90 -7.61 11.21 1.83
CA GLN A 90 -7.36 10.45 0.61
C GLN A 90 -5.99 10.72 -0.05
N PRO A 91 -5.49 11.97 -0.16
CA PRO A 91 -4.19 12.24 -0.79
C PRO A 91 -3.01 11.54 -0.11
N GLU A 92 -3.08 11.30 1.20
CA GLU A 92 -2.02 10.63 1.96
C GLU A 92 -1.95 9.13 1.64
N PHE A 93 -3.07 8.52 1.26
CA PHE A 93 -3.20 7.09 1.00
C PHE A 93 -3.19 6.74 -0.50
N GLN A 94 -3.52 7.71 -1.37
CA GLN A 94 -3.74 7.46 -2.80
C GLN A 94 -2.53 6.88 -3.50
N ALA A 95 -1.33 7.38 -3.23
CA ALA A 95 -0.13 6.90 -3.91
C ALA A 95 0.15 5.42 -3.63
N GLN A 96 -0.04 4.96 -2.38
CA GLN A 96 0.15 3.56 -2.01
C GLN A 96 -1.00 2.68 -2.54
N TRP A 97 -2.21 3.21 -2.57
CA TRP A 97 -3.37 2.55 -3.17
C TRP A 97 -3.14 2.28 -4.65
N ASP A 98 -2.70 3.29 -5.41
CA ASP A 98 -2.37 3.17 -6.82
C ASP A 98 -1.23 2.18 -7.07
N ALA A 99 -0.19 2.21 -6.23
CA ALA A 99 0.93 1.28 -6.32
C ALA A 99 0.50 -0.18 -6.07
N ASN A 100 -0.39 -0.42 -5.10
CA ASN A 100 -0.93 -1.75 -4.84
C ASN A 100 -1.79 -2.27 -6.01
N LEU A 101 -2.59 -1.39 -6.62
CA LEU A 101 -3.37 -1.73 -7.80
C LEU A 101 -2.48 -1.98 -9.02
N ALA A 102 -1.45 -1.15 -9.21
CA ALA A 102 -0.46 -1.34 -10.27
C ALA A 102 0.25 -2.70 -10.13
N ALA A 103 0.67 -3.06 -8.91
CA ALA A 103 1.30 -4.35 -8.65
C ALA A 103 0.36 -5.53 -8.96
N ALA A 104 -0.95 -5.40 -8.70
CA ALA A 104 -1.93 -6.42 -9.06
C ALA A 104 -2.10 -6.56 -10.58
N TYR A 105 -2.05 -5.45 -11.33
CA TYR A 105 -2.04 -5.47 -12.79
C TYR A 105 -0.73 -6.06 -13.35
N ALA A 106 0.42 -5.68 -12.78
CA ALA A 106 1.73 -6.19 -13.19
C ALA A 106 1.86 -7.72 -13.01
N HIS A 107 1.15 -8.30 -12.05
CA HIS A 107 1.06 -9.75 -11.87
C HIS A 107 0.22 -10.45 -12.96
N ALA A 108 -0.78 -9.78 -13.50
CA ALA A 108 -1.76 -10.38 -14.40
C ALA A 108 -1.45 -10.16 -15.88
N PHE A 109 -0.65 -9.12 -16.20
CA PHE A 109 -0.40 -8.64 -17.57
C PHE A 109 1.09 -8.40 -17.84
N THR A 110 1.48 -8.47 -19.10
CA THR A 110 2.83 -8.07 -19.56
C THR A 110 2.89 -6.55 -19.77
N ALA A 111 4.11 -5.98 -19.83
CA ALA A 111 4.29 -4.55 -20.12
C ALA A 111 3.67 -4.13 -21.47
N GLU A 112 3.75 -4.99 -22.48
CA GLU A 112 3.15 -4.74 -23.79
C GLU A 112 1.62 -4.68 -23.74
N GLU A 113 0.99 -5.62 -23.03
CA GLU A 113 -0.46 -5.63 -22.82
C GLU A 113 -0.94 -4.42 -22.01
N LEU A 114 -0.18 -4.02 -21.00
CA LEU A 114 -0.50 -2.82 -20.19
C LEU A 114 -0.40 -1.53 -21.03
N ARG A 115 0.62 -1.44 -21.92
CA ARG A 115 0.72 -0.32 -22.86
C ARG A 115 -0.44 -0.29 -23.84
N SER A 116 -0.82 -1.45 -24.39
CA SER A 116 -1.98 -1.58 -25.29
C SER A 116 -3.28 -1.19 -24.59
N LEU A 117 -3.50 -1.64 -23.34
CA LEU A 117 -4.65 -1.22 -22.52
C LEU A 117 -4.64 0.29 -22.28
N ASN A 118 -3.48 0.88 -22.00
CA ASN A 118 -3.36 2.31 -21.80
C ASN A 118 -3.58 3.12 -23.07
N ALA A 119 -3.16 2.60 -24.21
CA ALA A 119 -3.43 3.19 -25.52
C ALA A 119 -4.90 3.09 -25.97
N GLY A 120 -5.72 2.29 -25.26
CA GLY A 120 -7.13 2.07 -25.60
C GLY A 120 -7.33 1.02 -26.69
N ASP A 121 -6.40 0.06 -26.79
CA ASP A 121 -6.57 -1.10 -27.68
C ASP A 121 -7.75 -1.94 -27.18
N ASP A 122 -8.75 -2.09 -28.06
CA ASP A 122 -9.98 -2.85 -27.83
C ASP A 122 -10.01 -4.19 -28.59
N SER A 123 -8.82 -4.70 -28.94
CA SER A 123 -8.73 -6.01 -29.59
C SER A 123 -9.47 -7.08 -28.79
N PRO A 124 -10.21 -7.98 -29.46
CA PRO A 124 -11.03 -8.99 -28.79
C PRO A 124 -10.20 -9.88 -27.84
N GLU A 125 -8.96 -10.18 -28.19
CA GLU A 125 -8.06 -10.99 -27.38
C GLU A 125 -7.71 -10.30 -26.06
N LEU A 126 -7.31 -9.04 -26.11
CA LEU A 126 -6.92 -8.26 -24.94
C LEU A 126 -8.15 -7.98 -24.05
N ALA A 127 -9.27 -7.63 -24.64
CA ALA A 127 -10.53 -7.41 -23.94
C ALA A 127 -11.05 -8.68 -23.22
N ASN A 128 -10.88 -9.85 -23.84
CA ASN A 128 -11.23 -11.14 -23.25
C ASN A 128 -10.29 -11.48 -22.09
N LYS A 129 -8.98 -11.29 -22.28
CA LYS A 129 -7.98 -11.50 -21.22
C LYS A 129 -8.26 -10.57 -20.03
N PHE A 130 -8.53 -9.29 -20.29
CA PHE A 130 -8.83 -8.30 -19.23
C PHE A 130 -10.04 -8.76 -18.40
N ARG A 131 -11.12 -9.17 -19.05
CA ARG A 131 -12.31 -9.69 -18.33
C ARG A 131 -12.01 -10.96 -17.54
N ALA A 132 -11.23 -11.88 -18.10
CA ALA A 132 -10.86 -13.13 -17.42
C ALA A 132 -9.96 -12.89 -16.21
N LYS A 133 -9.07 -11.89 -16.26
CA LYS A 133 -8.13 -11.55 -15.19
C LYS A 133 -8.69 -10.60 -14.12
N ASN A 134 -9.82 -9.97 -14.37
CA ASN A 134 -10.39 -8.97 -13.45
C ASN A 134 -10.60 -9.51 -12.01
N GLY A 135 -11.04 -10.75 -11.88
CA GLY A 135 -11.20 -11.40 -10.56
C GLY A 135 -9.88 -11.62 -9.83
N GLU A 136 -8.83 -12.00 -10.56
CA GLU A 136 -7.46 -12.20 -10.03
C GLU A 136 -6.86 -10.87 -9.57
N VAL A 137 -6.92 -9.84 -10.41
CA VAL A 137 -6.48 -8.48 -10.08
C VAL A 137 -7.22 -7.96 -8.84
N GLY A 138 -8.54 -8.13 -8.78
CA GLY A 138 -9.34 -7.70 -7.64
C GLY A 138 -8.98 -8.44 -6.34
N ALA A 139 -8.70 -9.74 -6.39
CA ALA A 139 -8.29 -10.52 -5.23
C ALA A 139 -6.90 -10.12 -4.74
N ASP A 140 -5.94 -9.93 -5.65
CA ASP A 140 -4.57 -9.49 -5.32
C ASP A 140 -4.58 -8.05 -4.74
N MET A 141 -5.31 -7.13 -5.38
CA MET A 141 -5.51 -5.78 -4.87
C MET A 141 -6.09 -5.77 -3.46
N LYS A 142 -7.12 -6.57 -3.20
CA LYS A 142 -7.73 -6.70 -1.88
C LYS A 142 -6.71 -7.20 -0.83
N ALA A 143 -5.93 -8.21 -1.17
CA ALA A 143 -4.92 -8.75 -0.25
C ALA A 143 -3.84 -7.72 0.08
N ARG A 144 -3.35 -6.96 -0.91
CA ARG A 144 -2.32 -5.93 -0.74
C ARG A 144 -2.81 -4.71 0.04
N SER A 145 -4.10 -4.40 -0.06
CA SER A 145 -4.63 -3.12 0.41
C SER A 145 -5.53 -3.24 1.64
N ALA A 146 -5.70 -4.42 2.22
CA ALA A 146 -6.57 -4.62 3.37
C ALA A 146 -6.19 -3.72 4.55
N ASP A 147 -4.91 -3.71 4.93
CA ASP A 147 -4.40 -2.91 6.05
C ASP A 147 -4.42 -1.42 5.73
N LEU A 148 -4.07 -1.03 4.49
CA LEU A 148 -4.12 0.35 4.04
C LEU A 148 -5.55 0.91 4.13
N LEU A 149 -6.53 0.18 3.60
CA LEU A 149 -7.94 0.58 3.64
C LEU A 149 -8.46 0.63 5.08
N GLY A 150 -8.08 -0.33 5.91
CA GLY A 150 -8.41 -0.34 7.34
C GLY A 150 -7.88 0.88 8.07
N ASN A 151 -6.62 1.23 7.84
CA ASN A 151 -5.98 2.41 8.43
C ASN A 151 -6.62 3.71 7.95
N PHE A 152 -6.88 3.84 6.65
CA PHE A 152 -7.56 4.99 6.06
C PHE A 152 -8.93 5.23 6.70
N VAL A 153 -9.75 4.20 6.80
CA VAL A 153 -11.08 4.27 7.41
C VAL A 153 -11.00 4.57 8.91
N SER A 154 -10.09 3.92 9.63
CA SER A 154 -9.91 4.13 11.08
C SER A 154 -9.53 5.57 11.39
N GLN A 155 -8.61 6.16 10.62
CA GLN A 155 -8.21 7.56 10.82
C GLN A 155 -9.37 8.52 10.52
N ALA A 156 -10.12 8.29 9.44
CA ALA A 156 -11.27 9.13 9.10
C ALA A 156 -12.36 9.09 10.19
N LEU A 157 -12.67 7.90 10.70
CA LEU A 157 -13.67 7.76 11.80
C LEU A 157 -13.18 8.38 13.10
N THR A 158 -11.90 8.24 13.43
CA THR A 158 -11.31 8.88 14.63
C THR A 158 -11.37 10.40 14.52
N SER A 159 -11.00 10.97 13.37
CA SER A 159 -11.11 12.42 13.14
C SER A 159 -12.55 12.91 13.21
N ALA A 160 -13.49 12.15 12.65
CA ALA A 160 -14.91 12.47 12.73
C ALA A 160 -15.44 12.48 14.18
N GLN A 161 -15.01 11.53 15.03
CA GLN A 161 -15.38 11.52 16.43
C GLN A 161 -14.79 12.71 17.20
N GLN A 162 -13.52 13.04 16.98
CA GLN A 162 -12.85 14.20 17.61
C GLN A 162 -13.53 15.51 17.26
N SER A 163 -14.11 15.64 16.07
CA SER A 163 -14.86 16.83 15.66
C SER A 163 -16.17 17.04 16.43
N LEU A 164 -16.67 16.01 17.14
CA LEU A 164 -17.86 16.15 18.02
C LEU A 164 -17.52 16.67 19.42
N GLU A 165 -16.23 16.61 19.81
CA GLU A 165 -15.79 16.97 21.16
C GLU A 165 -15.41 18.46 21.26
N HIS A 166 -15.44 19.17 20.12
CA HIS A 166 -15.08 20.59 20.00
C HIS A 166 -16.24 21.43 19.50
#